data_f6ce23b98876689c715588453760dcd7
#
_entry.id   f6ce23b98876689c715588453760dcd7
#
_cell.length_a   1.000
_cell.length_b   1.000
_cell.length_c   1.000
_cell.angle_alpha   90.00
_cell.angle_beta   90.00
_cell.angle_gamma   90.00
#
_symmetry.space_group_name_H-M   'P 1'
#
loop_
_entity.id
_entity.type
_entity.pdbx_description
1 polymer ?
#
loop_
_entity_poly.entity_id
_entity_poly.type
_entity_poly.pdbx_seq_one_letter_code
_entity_poly.pdbx_strand_id
1 'polypeptide(L)' 'LLVLASSKVVERILDEQSSTVAELEELIGKSIRFQREDQYQPEQYDVVLL' A
#
# COMPACT_ATOMS: atom_id res chain seq x y z
N LEU A 1 -5.50 8.26 0.39
CA LEU A 1 -4.81 7.40 1.32
C LEU A 1 -3.45 7.00 0.77
N LEU A 2 -2.42 7.22 1.56
CA LEU A 2 -1.04 6.89 1.17
C LEU A 2 -0.47 5.85 2.13
N VAL A 3 0.03 4.75 1.58
CA VAL A 3 0.68 3.71 2.37
C VAL A 3 2.18 3.72 2.05
N LEU A 4 2.98 3.93 3.08
CA LEU A 4 4.43 3.86 2.99
C LEU A 4 4.87 2.50 3.51
N ALA A 5 5.62 1.77 2.71
CA ALA A 5 6.06 0.43 3.09
C ALA A 5 7.37 0.08 2.39
N SER A 6 8.02 -0.98 2.85
CA SER A 6 9.22 -1.47 2.20
C SER A 6 8.92 -1.91 0.76
N SER A 7 9.94 -1.88 -0.09
CA SER A 7 9.79 -2.30 -1.49
C SER A 7 9.22 -3.72 -1.60
N LYS A 8 9.65 -4.62 -0.73
CA LYS A 8 9.16 -6.00 -0.74
C LYS A 8 7.67 -6.09 -0.45
N VAL A 9 7.21 -5.34 0.54
CA VAL A 9 5.79 -5.34 0.92
C VAL A 9 4.94 -4.74 -0.18
N VAL A 10 5.37 -3.61 -0.73
CA VAL A 10 4.64 -2.95 -1.81
C VAL A 10 4.53 -3.85 -3.03
N GLU A 11 5.63 -4.46 -3.45
CA GLU A 11 5.63 -5.37 -4.60
C GLU A 11 4.69 -6.55 -4.37
N ARG A 12 4.70 -7.11 -3.19
CA ARG A 12 3.86 -8.24 -2.86
C ARG A 12 2.38 -7.88 -2.87
N ILE A 13 2.03 -6.74 -2.31
CA ILE A 13 0.64 -6.28 -2.29
C ILE A 13 0.14 -6.04 -3.71
N LEU A 14 0.93 -5.36 -4.53
CA LEU A 14 0.54 -5.05 -5.90
C LEU A 14 0.45 -6.30 -6.77
N ASP A 15 1.25 -7.30 -6.49
CA ASP A 15 1.27 -8.54 -7.26
C ASP A 15 0.17 -9.52 -6.83
N GLU A 16 0.04 -9.75 -5.53
CA GLU A 16 -0.85 -10.79 -5.01
C GLU A 16 -2.23 -10.29 -4.60
N GLN A 17 -2.36 -9.00 -4.29
CA GLN A 17 -3.59 -8.45 -3.72
C GLN A 17 -4.11 -7.22 -4.44
N SER A 18 -3.76 -7.07 -5.70
CA SER A 18 -4.21 -5.91 -6.48
C SER A 18 -5.73 -5.81 -6.57
N SER A 19 -6.43 -6.94 -6.70
CA SER A 19 -7.89 -6.93 -6.74
C SER A 19 -8.50 -6.52 -5.40
N THR A 20 -7.89 -6.93 -4.29
CA THR A 20 -8.34 -6.53 -2.95
C THR A 20 -8.16 -5.02 -2.76
N VAL A 21 -7.05 -4.47 -3.24
CA VAL A 21 -6.81 -3.03 -3.18
C VAL A 21 -7.87 -2.27 -3.97
N ALA A 22 -8.19 -2.74 -5.18
CA ALA A 22 -9.22 -2.12 -6.00
C ALA A 22 -10.59 -2.15 -5.31
N GLU A 23 -10.93 -3.25 -4.67
CA GLU A 23 -12.17 -3.36 -3.91
C GLU A 23 -12.22 -2.41 -2.73
N LEU A 24 -11.09 -2.26 -2.02
CA LEU A 24 -11.00 -1.32 -0.90
C LEU A 24 -11.12 0.12 -1.36
N GLU A 25 -10.50 0.47 -2.48
CA GLU A 25 -10.65 1.82 -3.04
C GLU A 25 -12.11 2.14 -3.36
N GLU A 26 -12.81 1.19 -3.91
CA GLU A 26 -14.23 1.37 -4.22
C GLU A 26 -15.07 1.50 -2.96
N LEU A 27 -14.77 0.70 -1.94
CA LEU A 27 -15.50 0.71 -0.69
C LEU A 27 -15.35 2.02 0.08
N ILE A 28 -14.14 2.56 0.15
CA ILE A 28 -13.87 3.80 0.88
C ILE A 28 -14.08 5.05 0.03
N GLY A 29 -14.24 4.90 -1.28
CA GLY A 29 -14.44 6.01 -2.20
C GLY A 29 -13.21 6.89 -2.38
N LYS A 30 -12.02 6.36 -2.11
CA LYS A 30 -10.75 7.09 -2.24
C LYS A 30 -9.70 6.21 -2.87
N SER A 31 -8.75 6.84 -3.56
CA SER A 31 -7.61 6.12 -4.10
C SER A 31 -6.64 5.74 -2.99
N ILE A 32 -6.05 4.56 -3.11
CA ILE A 32 -4.99 4.10 -2.24
C ILE A 32 -3.69 4.11 -3.04
N ARG A 33 -2.70 4.83 -2.54
CA ARG A 33 -1.40 4.91 -3.18
C ARG A 33 -0.36 4.24 -2.31
N PHE A 34 0.61 3.59 -2.94
CA PHE A 34 1.71 2.93 -2.24
C PHE A 34 3.01 3.62 -2.60
N GLN A 35 3.82 3.91 -1.59
CA GLN A 35 5.15 4.47 -1.80
C GLN A 35 6.17 3.54 -1.18
N ARG A 36 7.21 3.23 -1.95
CA ARG A 36 8.30 2.37 -1.49
C ARG A 36 9.28 3.17 -0.69
N GLU A 37 9.62 2.67 0.50
CA GLU A 37 10.62 3.26 1.37
C GLU A 37 11.75 2.26 1.58
N ASP A 38 12.88 2.50 0.92
CA ASP A 38 14.02 1.59 0.95
C ASP A 38 14.63 1.46 2.34
N GLN A 39 14.47 2.48 3.17
CA GLN A 39 15.01 2.47 4.52
C GLN A 39 14.13 1.75 5.53
N TYR A 40 12.93 1.37 5.14
CA TYR A 40 12.04 0.64 6.03
C TYR A 40 12.47 -0.81 6.14
N GLN A 41 12.28 -1.37 7.33
CA GLN A 41 12.43 -2.80 7.55
C GLN A 41 11.37 -3.54 6.71
N PRO A 42 11.61 -4.81 6.34
CA PRO A 42 10.67 -5.53 5.48
C PRO A 42 9.23 -5.58 6.00
N GLU A 43 9.03 -5.46 7.30
CA GLU A 43 7.71 -5.50 7.92
C GLU A 43 7.19 -4.12 8.32
N GLN A 44 7.97 -3.09 8.09
CA GLN A 44 7.60 -1.74 8.50
C GLN A 44 6.66 -1.10 7.49
N TYR A 45 5.65 -0.42 7.99
CA TYR A 45 4.73 0.33 7.13
C TYR A 45 4.13 1.50 7.91
N ASP A 46 3.63 2.47 7.15
CA ASP A 46 2.89 3.62 7.68
C ASP A 46 1.71 3.93 6.79
N VAL A 47 0.64 4.42 7.38
CA VAL A 47 -0.54 4.85 6.63
C VAL A 47 -0.78 6.33 6.90
N VAL A 48 -0.83 7.11 5.82
CA VAL A 48 -1.09 8.55 5.89
C VAL A 48 -2.47 8.82 5.31
N LEU A 49 -3.31 9.42 6.12
CA LEU A 49 -4.66 9.81 5.69
C LEU A 49 -4.58 11.18 5.01
N LEU A 50 -4.93 11.21 3.77
CA LEU A 50 -4.93 12.45 2.99
C LEU A 50 -6.34 12.87 2.63
#